data_c60560e218989883a683f6c968a0338d
#
_entry.id   c60560e218989883a683f6c968a0338d
#
_cell.length_a   1.000
_cell.length_b   1.000
_cell.length_c   1.000
_cell.angle_alpha   90.00
_cell.angle_beta   90.00
_cell.angle_gamma   90.00
#
_symmetry.space_group_name_H-M   'P 1'
#
loop_
_entity.id
_entity.type
_entity.pdbx_description
1 polymer ?
#
loop_
_entity_poly.entity_id
_entity_poly.type
_entity_poly.pdbx_seq_one_letter_code
_entity_poly.pdbx_strand_id
1 'polypeptide(L)'
;MSYRITYEVPDIASEEKQWQIQRDSIDTAVFATDEYGEYLDKSAHAYEQRSTFEMLDYLLKNKFSAKDWRYTKEVIQNMYKTKLAITLGDSSTETADLYARLKDMVENDNWRAYYREEKTKALRNYEGVSDYMKQAAVYEFDYHLNHNLRPGDTPWKDNLIQSVADAKRSLASYQEKQANSVSLTESEQKAMSRLIDQIAIGEYQLDKGIENNAATLFEPDSDFNVSSAKSKFWRSFLASSSMIMIIGVMVIVVAGGIVASEFSQGTVKFLLVNPVKRWKILMAKYATVVITGLGFTLLLYICSGILSAIFCGEGIGDMIIKANNGKAYATSPFLAVLGRYALSWIEVLVISTMSFAISALMRSVPLAVGVGLFTYLAGNLFVTLFAALGLD
;
A
#
# COMPACT_ATOMS: atom_id res chain seq x y z
N MET A 1 -9.75 -10.18 15.13
CA MET A 1 -9.58 -11.18 14.04
C MET A 1 -9.68 -10.42 12.72
N SER A 2 -8.55 -9.99 12.16
CA SER A 2 -8.48 -9.24 10.90
C SER A 2 -8.39 -10.24 9.75
N TYR A 3 -9.45 -10.36 8.95
CA TYR A 3 -9.41 -11.11 7.70
C TYR A 3 -8.60 -10.30 6.68
N ARG A 4 -7.35 -10.68 6.50
CA ARG A 4 -6.52 -10.23 5.39
C ARG A 4 -7.05 -10.91 4.12
N ILE A 5 -7.87 -10.22 3.35
CA ILE A 5 -8.18 -10.64 1.98
C ILE A 5 -6.93 -10.33 1.15
N THR A 6 -6.04 -11.30 1.04
CA THR A 6 -5.01 -11.31 0.00
C THR A 6 -5.73 -11.61 -1.31
N TYR A 7 -5.93 -10.59 -2.14
CA TYR A 7 -6.22 -10.82 -3.54
C TYR A 7 -4.95 -11.43 -4.17
N GLU A 8 -4.85 -12.75 -4.15
CA GLU A 8 -3.98 -13.45 -5.10
C GLU A 8 -4.49 -13.09 -6.48
N VAL A 9 -3.64 -12.43 -7.28
CA VAL A 9 -3.90 -12.22 -8.70
C VAL A 9 -3.95 -13.63 -9.32
N PRO A 10 -5.09 -14.11 -9.82
CA PRO A 10 -5.18 -15.43 -10.38
C PRO A 10 -4.14 -15.56 -11.51
N ASP A 11 -3.42 -16.65 -11.53
CA ASP A 11 -2.49 -16.97 -12.60
C ASP A 11 -3.29 -17.08 -13.92
N ILE A 12 -2.83 -16.42 -14.98
CA ILE A 12 -3.52 -16.39 -16.29
C ILE A 12 -3.82 -17.83 -16.77
N ALA A 13 -2.91 -18.76 -16.50
CA ALA A 13 -3.11 -20.19 -16.76
C ALA A 13 -4.29 -20.79 -15.98
N SER A 14 -4.64 -20.27 -14.80
CA SER A 14 -5.78 -20.76 -14.01
C SER A 14 -7.11 -20.28 -14.56
N GLU A 15 -7.18 -19.09 -15.15
CA GLU A 15 -8.41 -18.52 -15.72
C GLU A 15 -8.75 -19.12 -17.07
N GLU A 16 -7.78 -19.28 -17.98
CA GLU A 16 -7.98 -20.02 -19.23
C GLU A 16 -8.47 -21.45 -18.94
N LYS A 17 -7.91 -22.11 -17.94
CA LYS A 17 -8.32 -23.44 -17.51
C LYS A 17 -9.73 -23.45 -16.95
N GLN A 18 -10.15 -22.45 -16.21
CA GLN A 18 -11.52 -22.30 -15.73
C GLN A 18 -12.49 -22.11 -16.89
N TRP A 19 -12.18 -21.28 -17.86
CA TRP A 19 -13.00 -21.11 -19.07
C TRP A 19 -13.10 -22.40 -19.89
N GLN A 20 -12.00 -23.16 -20.01
CA GLN A 20 -12.01 -24.47 -20.64
C GLN A 20 -12.93 -25.43 -19.89
N ILE A 21 -12.79 -25.54 -18.57
CA ILE A 21 -13.63 -26.43 -17.75
C ILE A 21 -15.10 -26.02 -17.86
N GLN A 22 -15.39 -24.73 -17.80
CA GLN A 22 -16.76 -24.22 -17.92
C GLN A 22 -17.34 -24.51 -19.31
N ARG A 23 -16.58 -24.30 -20.39
CA ARG A 23 -16.99 -24.61 -21.75
C ARG A 23 -17.25 -26.11 -21.92
N ASP A 24 -16.34 -26.94 -21.45
CA ASP A 24 -16.41 -28.40 -21.59
C ASP A 24 -17.48 -29.04 -20.68
N SER A 25 -18.00 -28.29 -19.69
CA SER A 25 -19.13 -28.72 -18.85
C SER A 25 -20.50 -28.50 -19.50
N ILE A 26 -20.58 -27.76 -20.61
CA ILE A 26 -21.83 -27.51 -21.31
C ILE A 26 -22.31 -28.79 -21.99
N ASP A 27 -23.58 -29.14 -21.79
CA ASP A 27 -24.16 -30.35 -22.37
C ASP A 27 -24.10 -30.31 -23.92
N THR A 28 -23.44 -31.29 -24.51
CA THR A 28 -23.35 -31.41 -25.98
C THR A 28 -24.67 -31.66 -26.66
N ALA A 29 -25.69 -32.15 -25.94
CA ALA A 29 -27.02 -32.38 -26.47
C ALA A 29 -27.70 -31.10 -26.98
N VAL A 30 -27.35 -29.93 -26.41
CA VAL A 30 -27.90 -28.64 -26.85
C VAL A 30 -27.46 -28.24 -28.28
N PHE A 31 -26.40 -28.89 -28.82
CA PHE A 31 -25.91 -28.68 -30.19
C PHE A 31 -26.46 -29.69 -31.21
N ALA A 32 -27.28 -30.62 -30.78
CA ALA A 32 -27.90 -31.59 -31.69
C ALA A 32 -28.81 -30.86 -32.71
N THR A 33 -28.65 -31.20 -34.00
CA THR A 33 -29.42 -30.62 -35.10
C THR A 33 -30.23 -31.72 -35.82
N ASP A 34 -31.29 -31.32 -36.49
CA ASP A 34 -32.04 -32.15 -37.41
C ASP A 34 -31.31 -32.32 -38.78
N GLU A 35 -31.91 -33.00 -39.72
CA GLU A 35 -31.40 -33.20 -41.07
C GLU A 35 -31.27 -31.91 -41.91
N TYR A 36 -31.96 -30.86 -41.50
CA TYR A 36 -31.90 -29.52 -42.11
C TYR A 36 -30.90 -28.57 -41.45
N GLY A 37 -30.21 -29.03 -40.37
CA GLY A 37 -29.23 -28.25 -39.62
C GLY A 37 -29.86 -27.33 -38.59
N GLU A 38 -31.17 -27.48 -38.31
CA GLU A 38 -31.83 -26.73 -37.23
C GLU A 38 -31.64 -27.40 -35.87
N TYR A 39 -31.44 -26.64 -34.80
CA TYR A 39 -31.31 -27.18 -33.45
C TYR A 39 -32.57 -27.89 -32.99
N LEU A 40 -32.42 -29.10 -32.49
CA LEU A 40 -33.50 -29.91 -31.93
C LEU A 40 -34.07 -29.30 -30.66
N ASP A 41 -33.22 -28.83 -29.76
CA ASP A 41 -33.64 -28.14 -28.55
C ASP A 41 -33.69 -26.62 -28.78
N LYS A 42 -34.92 -26.09 -28.86
CA LYS A 42 -35.19 -24.66 -29.03
C LYS A 42 -35.63 -23.99 -27.72
N SER A 43 -35.36 -24.62 -26.55
CA SER A 43 -35.61 -24.00 -25.25
C SER A 43 -34.72 -22.79 -24.99
N ALA A 44 -35.22 -21.85 -24.19
CA ALA A 44 -34.45 -20.68 -23.79
C ALA A 44 -33.14 -21.08 -23.08
N HIS A 45 -33.20 -22.17 -22.29
CA HIS A 45 -32.03 -22.73 -21.60
C HIS A 45 -30.96 -23.25 -22.59
N ALA A 46 -31.39 -23.95 -23.64
CA ALA A 46 -30.44 -24.43 -24.67
C ALA A 46 -29.80 -23.27 -25.44
N TYR A 47 -30.56 -22.21 -25.75
CA TYR A 47 -30.03 -21.01 -26.36
C TYR A 47 -29.02 -20.30 -25.45
N GLU A 48 -29.28 -20.22 -24.15
CA GLU A 48 -28.39 -19.63 -23.16
C GLU A 48 -27.06 -20.41 -23.06
N GLN A 49 -27.15 -21.75 -23.00
CA GLN A 49 -25.94 -22.60 -22.98
C GLN A 49 -25.11 -22.46 -24.24
N ARG A 50 -25.73 -22.43 -25.44
CA ARG A 50 -25.03 -22.20 -26.72
C ARG A 50 -24.35 -20.82 -26.74
N SER A 51 -25.03 -19.79 -26.29
CA SER A 51 -24.47 -18.44 -26.21
C SER A 51 -23.28 -18.37 -25.26
N THR A 52 -23.37 -19.05 -24.12
CA THR A 52 -22.26 -19.17 -23.14
C THR A 52 -21.07 -19.92 -23.76
N PHE A 53 -21.32 -21.01 -24.44
CA PHE A 53 -20.27 -21.77 -25.16
C PHE A 53 -19.56 -20.90 -26.19
N GLU A 54 -20.32 -20.21 -27.05
CA GLU A 54 -19.75 -19.32 -28.08
C GLU A 54 -18.91 -18.22 -27.48
N MET A 55 -19.33 -17.63 -26.37
CA MET A 55 -18.58 -16.62 -25.63
C MET A 55 -17.25 -17.18 -25.10
N LEU A 56 -17.29 -18.33 -24.44
CA LEU A 56 -16.11 -18.98 -23.89
C LEU A 56 -15.14 -19.43 -24.98
N ASP A 57 -15.65 -19.99 -26.06
CA ASP A 57 -14.84 -20.36 -27.24
C ASP A 57 -14.18 -19.15 -27.88
N TYR A 58 -14.92 -18.03 -27.98
CA TYR A 58 -14.38 -16.76 -28.46
C TYR A 58 -13.24 -16.25 -27.58
N LEU A 59 -13.39 -16.28 -26.24
CA LEU A 59 -12.35 -15.87 -25.28
C LEU A 59 -11.09 -16.73 -25.43
N LEU A 60 -11.25 -18.05 -25.50
CA LEU A 60 -10.15 -18.99 -25.60
C LEU A 60 -9.44 -18.90 -26.95
N LYS A 61 -10.19 -18.81 -28.05
CA LYS A 61 -9.67 -18.77 -29.42
C LYS A 61 -8.87 -17.49 -29.70
N ASN A 62 -9.31 -16.37 -29.14
CA ASN A 62 -8.63 -15.09 -29.29
C ASN A 62 -7.61 -14.83 -28.15
N LYS A 63 -7.40 -15.81 -27.24
CA LYS A 63 -6.45 -15.72 -26.14
C LYS A 63 -6.61 -14.44 -25.31
N PHE A 64 -7.83 -14.10 -24.99
CA PHE A 64 -8.09 -12.94 -24.12
C PHE A 64 -7.44 -13.14 -22.75
N SER A 65 -6.91 -12.05 -22.19
CA SER A 65 -6.53 -12.03 -20.79
C SER A 65 -7.76 -11.66 -19.97
N ALA A 66 -7.93 -12.25 -18.79
CA ALA A 66 -8.94 -11.82 -17.84
C ALA A 66 -8.75 -10.38 -17.33
N LYS A 67 -7.58 -9.80 -17.58
CA LYS A 67 -7.29 -8.37 -17.33
C LYS A 67 -7.65 -7.46 -18.50
N ASP A 68 -8.04 -8.02 -19.65
CA ASP A 68 -8.46 -7.21 -20.79
C ASP A 68 -9.73 -6.42 -20.44
N TRP A 69 -9.78 -5.15 -20.78
CA TRP A 69 -10.89 -4.26 -20.46
C TRP A 69 -12.23 -4.76 -21.04
N ARG A 70 -12.22 -5.45 -22.19
CA ARG A 70 -13.43 -6.01 -22.81
C ARG A 70 -14.08 -7.11 -21.98
N TYR A 71 -13.25 -7.82 -21.17
CA TYR A 71 -13.72 -8.82 -20.22
C TYR A 71 -14.05 -8.19 -18.86
N THR A 72 -13.11 -7.40 -18.29
CA THR A 72 -13.27 -6.80 -16.95
C THR A 72 -14.42 -5.78 -16.86
N LYS A 73 -14.74 -5.11 -17.98
CA LYS A 73 -15.89 -4.19 -18.07
C LYS A 73 -17.14 -4.88 -18.66
N GLU A 74 -17.16 -6.21 -18.70
CA GLU A 74 -18.28 -7.04 -19.14
C GLU A 74 -18.79 -6.77 -20.58
N VAL A 75 -17.97 -6.14 -21.44
CA VAL A 75 -18.38 -5.76 -22.80
C VAL A 75 -18.64 -6.99 -23.65
N ILE A 76 -17.78 -8.02 -23.55
CA ILE A 76 -17.97 -9.30 -24.25
C ILE A 76 -19.22 -10.00 -23.75
N GLN A 77 -19.44 -10.06 -22.44
CA GLN A 77 -20.62 -10.68 -21.84
C GLN A 77 -21.91 -10.00 -22.32
N ASN A 78 -21.91 -8.67 -22.32
CA ASN A 78 -23.05 -7.88 -22.77
C ASN A 78 -23.29 -8.03 -24.28
N MET A 79 -22.25 -8.17 -25.09
CA MET A 79 -22.38 -8.48 -26.52
C MET A 79 -23.10 -9.81 -26.73
N TYR A 80 -22.68 -10.87 -26.03
CA TYR A 80 -23.31 -12.20 -26.17
C TYR A 80 -24.72 -12.24 -25.57
N LYS A 81 -24.98 -11.54 -24.45
CA LYS A 81 -26.34 -11.38 -23.90
C LYS A 81 -27.29 -10.69 -24.89
N THR A 82 -26.80 -9.62 -25.54
CA THR A 82 -27.60 -8.89 -26.55
C THR A 82 -27.83 -9.75 -27.80
N LYS A 83 -26.81 -10.50 -28.25
CA LYS A 83 -26.95 -11.49 -29.33
C LYS A 83 -28.01 -12.53 -29.00
N LEU A 84 -28.01 -13.04 -27.75
CA LEU A 84 -28.98 -13.99 -27.27
C LEU A 84 -30.40 -13.42 -27.30
N ALA A 85 -30.60 -12.17 -26.83
CA ALA A 85 -31.91 -11.52 -26.86
C ALA A 85 -32.46 -11.42 -28.28
N ILE A 86 -31.65 -11.05 -29.27
CA ILE A 86 -32.02 -11.04 -30.69
C ILE A 86 -32.43 -12.46 -31.16
N THR A 87 -31.64 -13.48 -30.78
CA THR A 87 -31.92 -14.85 -31.18
C THR A 87 -33.22 -15.37 -30.58
N LEU A 88 -33.61 -14.92 -29.38
CA LEU A 88 -34.84 -15.25 -28.70
C LEU A 88 -36.06 -14.45 -29.19
N GLY A 89 -35.87 -13.56 -30.17
CA GLY A 89 -36.98 -12.86 -30.84
C GLY A 89 -37.11 -11.37 -30.52
N ASP A 90 -36.14 -10.77 -29.78
CA ASP A 90 -36.12 -9.33 -29.64
C ASP A 90 -35.65 -8.68 -30.95
N SER A 91 -36.62 -8.27 -31.76
CA SER A 91 -36.39 -7.62 -33.06
C SER A 91 -36.37 -6.10 -33.00
N SER A 92 -36.19 -5.52 -31.81
CA SER A 92 -36.10 -4.06 -31.67
C SER A 92 -34.86 -3.50 -32.37
N THR A 93 -35.02 -2.38 -33.02
CA THR A 93 -33.88 -1.67 -33.66
C THR A 93 -32.85 -1.25 -32.61
N GLU A 94 -33.28 -0.95 -31.39
CA GLU A 94 -32.42 -0.56 -30.28
C GLU A 94 -31.47 -1.69 -29.86
N THR A 95 -31.98 -2.92 -29.74
CA THR A 95 -31.17 -4.10 -29.40
C THR A 95 -30.21 -4.46 -30.51
N ALA A 96 -30.64 -4.33 -31.79
CA ALA A 96 -29.76 -4.57 -32.92
C ALA A 96 -28.63 -3.54 -33.02
N ASP A 97 -28.91 -2.26 -32.80
CA ASP A 97 -27.92 -1.20 -32.77
C ASP A 97 -26.95 -1.36 -31.57
N LEU A 98 -27.45 -1.76 -30.42
CA LEU A 98 -26.62 -2.06 -29.25
C LEU A 98 -25.66 -3.20 -29.55
N TYR A 99 -26.13 -4.30 -30.14
CA TYR A 99 -25.27 -5.42 -30.53
C TYR A 99 -24.18 -4.97 -31.52
N ALA A 100 -24.55 -4.21 -32.55
CA ALA A 100 -23.59 -3.73 -33.54
C ALA A 100 -22.48 -2.86 -32.92
N ARG A 101 -22.85 -1.98 -31.98
CA ARG A 101 -21.88 -1.13 -31.24
C ARG A 101 -20.98 -1.96 -30.33
N LEU A 102 -21.54 -2.88 -29.53
CA LEU A 102 -20.76 -3.75 -28.62
C LEU A 102 -19.80 -4.63 -29.45
N LYS A 103 -20.26 -5.15 -30.58
CA LYS A 103 -19.44 -5.93 -31.50
C LYS A 103 -18.28 -5.12 -32.05
N ASP A 104 -18.50 -3.88 -32.50
CA ASP A 104 -17.43 -2.98 -32.95
C ASP A 104 -16.41 -2.71 -31.83
N MET A 105 -16.89 -2.45 -30.59
CA MET A 105 -16.01 -2.24 -29.45
C MET A 105 -15.13 -3.45 -29.13
N VAL A 106 -15.66 -4.67 -29.28
CA VAL A 106 -14.94 -5.91 -29.00
C VAL A 106 -13.96 -6.26 -30.12
N GLU A 107 -14.41 -6.26 -31.38
CA GLU A 107 -13.63 -6.71 -32.53
C GLU A 107 -12.53 -5.71 -32.92
N ASN A 108 -12.80 -4.41 -32.82
CA ASN A 108 -11.86 -3.33 -33.20
C ASN A 108 -11.11 -2.73 -32.00
N ASP A 109 -11.22 -3.33 -30.80
CA ASP A 109 -10.60 -2.80 -29.57
C ASP A 109 -10.91 -1.31 -29.34
N ASN A 110 -12.17 -0.92 -29.59
CA ASN A 110 -12.59 0.48 -29.57
C ASN A 110 -12.96 0.94 -28.14
N TRP A 111 -11.99 0.85 -27.20
CA TRP A 111 -12.16 1.25 -25.81
C TRP A 111 -12.57 2.73 -25.65
N ARG A 112 -12.16 3.60 -26.60
CA ARG A 112 -12.52 5.03 -26.57
C ARG A 112 -14.01 5.23 -26.78
N ALA A 113 -14.64 4.45 -27.66
CA ALA A 113 -16.08 4.51 -27.88
C ALA A 113 -16.82 4.07 -26.62
N TYR A 114 -16.38 2.98 -25.99
CA TYR A 114 -16.93 2.49 -24.74
C TYR A 114 -16.84 3.56 -23.62
N TYR A 115 -15.66 4.15 -23.39
CA TYR A 115 -15.48 5.14 -22.35
C TYR A 115 -16.27 6.43 -22.59
N ARG A 116 -16.46 6.85 -23.83
CA ARG A 116 -17.34 7.99 -24.17
C ARG A 116 -18.82 7.68 -23.89
N GLU A 117 -19.25 6.46 -24.19
CA GLU A 117 -20.62 6.01 -23.90
C GLU A 117 -20.88 5.95 -22.40
N GLU A 118 -19.97 5.32 -21.63
CA GLU A 118 -20.07 5.24 -20.18
C GLU A 118 -20.01 6.62 -19.51
N LYS A 119 -19.15 7.52 -20.00
CA LYS A 119 -19.15 8.92 -19.55
C LYS A 119 -20.50 9.58 -19.77
N THR A 120 -21.12 9.38 -20.93
CA THR A 120 -22.42 9.97 -21.27
C THR A 120 -23.52 9.39 -20.36
N LYS A 121 -23.51 8.08 -20.11
CA LYS A 121 -24.42 7.41 -19.14
C LYS A 121 -24.22 7.96 -17.73
N ALA A 122 -22.98 8.09 -17.28
CA ALA A 122 -22.66 8.65 -15.97
C ALA A 122 -23.22 10.08 -15.84
N LEU A 123 -23.02 10.95 -16.82
CA LEU A 123 -23.56 12.32 -16.80
C LEU A 123 -25.10 12.37 -16.73
N ARG A 124 -25.79 11.46 -17.43
CA ARG A 124 -27.26 11.36 -17.35
C ARG A 124 -27.72 10.93 -15.96
N ASN A 125 -27.04 9.95 -15.36
CA ASN A 125 -27.38 9.44 -14.02
C ASN A 125 -27.22 10.52 -12.94
N TYR A 126 -26.37 11.50 -13.17
CA TYR A 126 -26.14 12.64 -12.28
C TYR A 126 -26.79 13.94 -12.75
N GLU A 127 -27.79 13.85 -13.66
CA GLU A 127 -28.58 15.01 -14.09
C GLU A 127 -29.36 15.59 -12.91
N GLY A 128 -29.25 16.89 -12.68
CA GLY A 128 -29.85 17.55 -11.49
C GLY A 128 -29.01 17.46 -10.20
N VAL A 129 -27.91 16.77 -10.19
CA VAL A 129 -26.99 16.69 -9.04
C VAL A 129 -25.89 17.75 -9.16
N SER A 130 -25.19 18.04 -8.07
CA SER A 130 -24.14 19.07 -8.00
C SER A 130 -22.99 18.81 -9.00
N ASP A 131 -22.34 19.89 -9.45
CA ASP A 131 -21.22 19.78 -10.39
C ASP A 131 -20.03 19.02 -9.81
N TYR A 132 -19.85 19.04 -8.48
CA TYR A 132 -18.83 18.24 -7.80
C TYR A 132 -19.03 16.74 -8.03
N MET A 133 -20.28 16.27 -7.89
CA MET A 133 -20.61 14.86 -8.12
C MET A 133 -20.48 14.47 -9.58
N LYS A 134 -20.89 15.33 -10.52
CA LYS A 134 -20.71 15.09 -11.97
C LYS A 134 -19.23 14.93 -12.33
N GLN A 135 -18.38 15.85 -11.87
CA GLN A 135 -16.95 15.79 -12.13
C GLN A 135 -16.30 14.54 -11.57
N ALA A 136 -16.69 14.17 -10.34
CA ALA A 136 -16.19 12.96 -9.70
C ALA A 136 -16.63 11.68 -10.42
N ALA A 137 -17.87 11.63 -10.90
CA ALA A 137 -18.44 10.49 -11.63
C ALA A 137 -17.75 10.22 -12.97
N VAL A 138 -17.27 11.26 -13.64
CA VAL A 138 -16.65 11.11 -14.97
C VAL A 138 -15.12 11.09 -14.94
N TYR A 139 -14.48 11.27 -13.79
CA TYR A 139 -13.03 11.41 -13.67
C TYR A 139 -12.25 10.25 -14.30
N GLU A 140 -12.64 8.99 -14.00
CA GLU A 140 -12.01 7.80 -14.56
C GLU A 140 -12.02 7.82 -16.09
N PHE A 141 -13.19 8.11 -16.68
CA PHE A 141 -13.36 8.14 -18.12
C PHE A 141 -12.53 9.26 -18.76
N ASP A 142 -12.55 10.44 -18.15
CA ASP A 142 -11.81 11.60 -18.64
C ASP A 142 -10.31 11.37 -18.56
N TYR A 143 -9.82 10.75 -17.49
CA TYR A 143 -8.40 10.47 -17.35
C TYR A 143 -7.90 9.53 -18.46
N HIS A 144 -8.58 8.41 -18.68
CA HIS A 144 -8.24 7.45 -19.75
C HIS A 144 -8.29 8.09 -21.14
N LEU A 145 -9.34 8.86 -21.45
CA LEU A 145 -9.52 9.50 -22.74
C LEU A 145 -8.47 10.59 -23.00
N ASN A 146 -8.19 11.46 -22.02
CA ASN A 146 -7.28 12.60 -22.17
C ASN A 146 -5.82 12.17 -22.25
N HIS A 147 -5.43 11.10 -21.52
CA HIS A 147 -4.05 10.59 -21.52
C HIS A 147 -3.85 9.46 -22.52
N ASN A 148 -4.89 9.11 -23.31
CA ASN A 148 -4.84 8.02 -24.28
C ASN A 148 -4.37 6.69 -23.66
N LEU A 149 -4.80 6.42 -22.45
CA LEU A 149 -4.41 5.25 -21.68
C LEU A 149 -5.43 4.13 -21.92
N ARG A 150 -5.03 3.06 -22.63
CA ARG A 150 -5.89 1.90 -22.83
C ARG A 150 -6.06 1.15 -21.50
N PRO A 151 -7.30 0.87 -21.06
CA PRO A 151 -7.53 0.13 -19.83
C PRO A 151 -6.95 -1.30 -19.90
N GLY A 152 -6.32 -1.75 -18.84
CA GLY A 152 -5.66 -3.06 -18.74
C GLY A 152 -4.19 -3.07 -19.16
N ASP A 153 -3.70 -2.08 -19.93
CA ASP A 153 -2.29 -2.03 -20.33
C ASP A 153 -1.35 -1.75 -19.14
N THR A 154 -1.82 -0.96 -18.19
CA THR A 154 -1.03 -0.59 -17.02
C THR A 154 -1.87 -0.76 -15.75
N PRO A 155 -1.99 -1.98 -15.22
CA PRO A 155 -2.92 -2.31 -14.14
C PRO A 155 -2.76 -1.43 -12.88
N TRP A 156 -1.54 -1.02 -12.55
CA TRP A 156 -1.31 -0.16 -11.40
C TRP A 156 -1.89 1.25 -11.61
N LYS A 157 -1.82 1.78 -12.86
CA LYS A 157 -2.44 3.07 -13.17
C LYS A 157 -3.95 2.98 -13.13
N ASP A 158 -4.52 1.91 -13.69
CA ASP A 158 -5.97 1.70 -13.69
C ASP A 158 -6.51 1.64 -12.25
N ASN A 159 -5.84 0.87 -11.38
CA ASN A 159 -6.19 0.79 -9.96
C ASN A 159 -6.05 2.14 -9.26
N LEU A 160 -5.01 2.90 -9.56
CA LEU A 160 -4.78 4.20 -8.96
C LEU A 160 -5.81 5.23 -9.45
N ILE A 161 -6.13 5.24 -10.76
CA ILE A 161 -7.19 6.09 -11.32
C ILE A 161 -8.52 5.81 -10.65
N GLN A 162 -8.87 4.54 -10.48
CA GLN A 162 -10.09 4.13 -9.79
C GLN A 162 -10.10 4.60 -8.33
N SER A 163 -8.98 4.42 -7.60
CA SER A 163 -8.86 4.87 -6.21
C SER A 163 -9.00 6.38 -6.08
N VAL A 164 -8.42 7.15 -7.01
CA VAL A 164 -8.58 8.62 -7.05
C VAL A 164 -10.03 9.00 -7.39
N ALA A 165 -10.68 8.28 -8.31
CA ALA A 165 -12.09 8.50 -8.64
C ALA A 165 -13.00 8.26 -7.42
N ASP A 166 -12.75 7.20 -6.65
CA ASP A 166 -13.49 6.88 -5.43
C ASP A 166 -13.28 7.95 -4.36
N ALA A 167 -12.04 8.41 -4.18
CA ALA A 167 -11.72 9.48 -3.25
C ALA A 167 -12.41 10.80 -3.66
N LYS A 168 -12.45 11.12 -4.97
CA LYS A 168 -13.17 12.30 -5.49
C LYS A 168 -14.68 12.19 -5.28
N ARG A 169 -15.28 11.01 -5.46
CA ARG A 169 -16.71 10.78 -5.15
C ARG A 169 -17.01 11.00 -3.68
N SER A 170 -16.16 10.46 -2.80
CA SER A 170 -16.28 10.67 -1.36
C SER A 170 -16.12 12.14 -0.98
N LEU A 171 -15.15 12.85 -1.57
CA LEU A 171 -14.95 14.28 -1.36
C LEU A 171 -16.15 15.10 -1.83
N ALA A 172 -16.69 14.78 -3.01
CA ALA A 172 -17.85 15.47 -3.58
C ALA A 172 -19.09 15.38 -2.65
N SER A 173 -19.28 14.25 -1.96
CA SER A 173 -20.38 14.11 -0.99
C SER A 173 -20.24 15.05 0.21
N TYR A 174 -19.03 15.31 0.69
CA TYR A 174 -18.79 16.30 1.75
C TYR A 174 -18.95 17.73 1.24
N GLN A 175 -18.49 18.01 0.01
CA GLN A 175 -18.67 19.33 -0.62
C GLN A 175 -20.15 19.66 -0.85
N GLU A 176 -20.94 18.66 -1.22
CA GLU A 176 -22.39 18.82 -1.39
C GLU A 176 -23.11 19.10 -0.05
N LYS A 177 -22.73 18.39 1.02
CA LYS A 177 -23.22 18.73 2.38
C LYS A 177 -22.91 20.17 2.75
N GLN A 178 -21.69 20.62 2.48
CA GLN A 178 -21.23 21.97 2.79
C GLN A 178 -21.97 23.03 1.94
N ALA A 179 -22.20 22.76 0.66
CA ALA A 179 -22.98 23.63 -0.23
C ALA A 179 -24.44 23.78 0.21
N ASN A 180 -25.01 22.72 0.78
CA ASN A 180 -26.37 22.73 1.36
C ASN A 180 -26.42 23.31 2.79
N SER A 181 -25.40 24.07 3.20
CA SER A 181 -25.30 24.71 4.52
C SER A 181 -25.36 23.75 5.72
N VAL A 182 -25.01 22.49 5.52
CA VAL A 182 -24.87 21.50 6.60
C VAL A 182 -23.48 21.66 7.21
N SER A 183 -23.39 21.97 8.50
CA SER A 183 -22.11 22.05 9.20
C SER A 183 -21.48 20.67 9.33
N LEU A 184 -20.25 20.53 8.83
CA LEU A 184 -19.48 19.30 8.97
C LEU A 184 -18.96 19.18 10.42
N THR A 185 -19.02 17.99 10.97
CA THR A 185 -18.39 17.65 12.24
C THR A 185 -16.85 17.72 12.12
N GLU A 186 -16.14 17.83 13.24
CA GLU A 186 -14.67 17.85 13.25
C GLU A 186 -14.08 16.60 12.60
N SER A 187 -14.69 15.43 12.81
CA SER A 187 -14.28 14.16 12.16
C SER A 187 -14.48 14.20 10.65
N GLU A 188 -15.59 14.76 10.15
CA GLU A 188 -15.84 14.90 8.71
C GLU A 188 -14.88 15.91 8.07
N GLN A 189 -14.54 17.01 8.76
CA GLN A 189 -13.52 17.95 8.27
C GLN A 189 -12.15 17.31 8.16
N LYS A 190 -11.75 16.50 9.14
CA LYS A 190 -10.51 15.71 9.08
C LYS A 190 -10.53 14.69 7.94
N ALA A 191 -11.66 13.99 7.75
CA ALA A 191 -11.84 13.06 6.64
C ALA A 191 -11.74 13.76 5.28
N MET A 192 -12.38 14.92 5.12
CA MET A 192 -12.30 15.73 3.91
C MET A 192 -10.87 16.18 3.61
N SER A 193 -10.12 16.66 4.63
CA SER A 193 -8.71 17.03 4.46
C SER A 193 -7.85 15.84 4.03
N ARG A 194 -8.06 14.65 4.61
CA ARG A 194 -7.36 13.41 4.21
C ARG A 194 -7.65 13.04 2.76
N LEU A 195 -8.92 13.12 2.33
CA LEU A 195 -9.30 12.83 0.94
C LEU A 195 -8.63 13.80 -0.04
N ILE A 196 -8.54 15.09 0.28
CA ILE A 196 -7.83 16.09 -0.53
C ILE A 196 -6.36 15.71 -0.69
N ASP A 197 -5.70 15.31 0.40
CA ASP A 197 -4.30 14.89 0.36
C ASP A 197 -4.12 13.57 -0.39
N GLN A 198 -5.02 12.61 -0.23
CA GLN A 198 -5.02 11.34 -0.97
C GLN A 198 -5.16 11.56 -2.49
N ILE A 199 -6.10 12.40 -2.91
CA ILE A 199 -6.28 12.75 -4.33
C ILE A 199 -5.01 13.39 -4.88
N ALA A 200 -4.41 14.34 -4.14
CA ALA A 200 -3.18 14.99 -4.57
C ALA A 200 -2.01 14.01 -4.72
N ILE A 201 -1.86 13.05 -3.79
CA ILE A 201 -0.86 11.98 -3.88
C ILE A 201 -1.09 11.12 -5.11
N GLY A 202 -2.32 10.65 -5.33
CA GLY A 202 -2.67 9.81 -6.48
C GLY A 202 -2.43 10.50 -7.81
N GLU A 203 -2.86 11.75 -7.95
CA GLU A 203 -2.64 12.55 -9.16
C GLU A 203 -1.14 12.82 -9.41
N TYR A 204 -0.37 13.08 -8.36
CA TYR A 204 1.09 13.22 -8.46
C TYR A 204 1.78 11.93 -8.94
N GLN A 205 1.36 10.77 -8.41
CA GLN A 205 1.88 9.46 -8.84
C GLN A 205 1.55 9.18 -10.30
N LEU A 206 0.34 9.49 -10.73
CA LEU A 206 -0.10 9.34 -12.13
C LEU A 206 0.69 10.25 -13.07
N ASP A 207 0.89 11.53 -12.70
CA ASP A 207 1.65 12.52 -13.49
C ASP A 207 3.13 12.13 -13.64
N LYS A 208 3.75 11.68 -12.55
CA LYS A 208 5.16 11.29 -12.54
C LYS A 208 5.43 9.85 -12.97
N GLY A 209 4.39 9.05 -13.16
CA GLY A 209 4.53 7.64 -13.51
C GLY A 209 5.17 6.80 -12.38
N ILE A 210 4.90 7.14 -11.12
CA ILE A 210 5.49 6.45 -9.95
C ILE A 210 4.53 5.36 -9.48
N GLU A 211 4.89 4.09 -9.72
CA GLU A 211 4.06 2.93 -9.30
C GLU A 211 4.07 2.76 -7.77
N ASN A 212 5.23 2.86 -7.15
CA ASN A 212 5.41 2.54 -5.74
C ASN A 212 5.55 3.80 -4.89
N ASN A 213 4.71 3.92 -3.85
CA ASN A 213 4.85 4.95 -2.82
C ASN A 213 5.32 4.29 -1.51
N ALA A 214 6.53 4.61 -1.07
CA ALA A 214 7.11 4.08 0.15
C ALA A 214 6.50 4.69 1.45
N ALA A 215 5.60 5.68 1.35
CA ALA A 215 5.00 6.35 2.51
C ALA A 215 4.27 5.37 3.44
N THR A 216 3.64 4.33 2.90
CA THR A 216 2.90 3.31 3.67
C THR A 216 3.78 2.48 4.61
N LEU A 217 5.10 2.47 4.40
CA LEU A 217 6.06 1.83 5.31
C LEU A 217 6.33 2.66 6.57
N PHE A 218 6.11 3.98 6.50
CA PHE A 218 6.40 4.93 7.57
C PHE A 218 5.15 5.42 8.30
N GLU A 219 3.99 5.32 7.65
CA GLU A 219 2.68 5.73 8.17
C GLU A 219 1.70 4.56 8.00
N PRO A 220 1.63 3.61 8.96
CA PRO A 220 0.77 2.42 8.86
C PRO A 220 -0.73 2.75 8.84
N ASP A 221 -1.13 3.92 9.33
CA ASP A 221 -2.52 4.38 9.39
C ASP A 221 -2.98 5.12 8.11
N SER A 222 -2.15 5.15 7.05
CA SER A 222 -2.60 5.70 5.79
C SER A 222 -3.60 4.73 5.13
N ASP A 223 -4.88 5.10 5.09
CA ASP A 223 -5.98 4.34 4.47
C ASP A 223 -5.78 4.10 2.96
N PHE A 224 -4.75 4.69 2.37
CA PHE A 224 -4.44 4.60 0.95
C PHE A 224 -3.48 3.46 0.66
N ASN A 225 -4.01 2.25 0.64
CA ASN A 225 -3.29 0.99 0.46
C ASN A 225 -3.08 0.67 -1.04
N VAL A 226 -2.44 1.57 -1.80
CA VAL A 226 -2.03 1.26 -3.17
C VAL A 226 -0.61 0.72 -3.16
N SER A 227 -0.52 -0.61 -3.27
CA SER A 227 0.70 -1.38 -3.66
C SER A 227 2.02 -1.04 -2.94
N SER A 228 2.01 -1.01 -1.59
CA SER A 228 3.24 -0.83 -0.79
C SER A 228 4.12 -2.08 -0.68
N ALA A 229 3.72 -3.19 -1.30
CA ALA A 229 4.35 -4.49 -1.06
C ALA A 229 5.71 -4.68 -1.74
N LYS A 230 6.08 -3.84 -2.70
CA LYS A 230 7.25 -4.08 -3.57
C LYS A 230 8.57 -3.48 -3.06
N SER A 231 8.55 -2.49 -2.19
CA SER A 231 9.77 -1.85 -1.67
C SER A 231 10.50 -2.71 -0.62
N LYS A 232 11.02 -3.86 -1.03
CA LYS A 232 11.70 -4.81 -0.12
C LYS A 232 12.90 -4.17 0.55
N PHE A 233 13.66 -3.34 -0.17
CA PHE A 233 14.81 -2.62 0.35
C PHE A 233 14.42 -1.74 1.55
N TRP A 234 13.46 -0.83 1.37
CA TRP A 234 13.07 0.11 2.42
C TRP A 234 12.44 -0.58 3.62
N ARG A 235 11.67 -1.66 3.38
CA ARG A 235 11.09 -2.48 4.47
C ARG A 235 12.18 -3.12 5.31
N SER A 236 13.18 -3.75 4.69
CA SER A 236 14.30 -4.39 5.37
C SER A 236 15.14 -3.36 6.13
N PHE A 237 15.43 -2.21 5.48
CA PHE A 237 16.24 -1.14 6.07
C PHE A 237 15.51 -0.51 7.28
N LEU A 238 14.19 -0.29 7.19
CA LEU A 238 13.42 0.24 8.31
C LEU A 238 13.30 -0.77 9.45
N ALA A 239 13.06 -2.05 9.13
CA ALA A 239 12.95 -3.12 10.13
C ALA A 239 14.23 -3.29 10.95
N SER A 240 15.41 -3.02 10.36
CA SER A 240 16.68 -3.10 11.07
C SER A 240 16.82 -2.06 12.18
N SER A 241 16.02 -1.00 12.21
CA SER A 241 15.98 -0.04 13.31
C SER A 241 15.56 -0.69 14.65
N SER A 242 14.81 -1.79 14.63
CA SER A 242 14.46 -2.55 15.85
C SER A 242 15.67 -3.22 16.50
N MET A 243 16.77 -3.44 15.74
CA MET A 243 18.03 -4.00 16.28
C MET A 243 18.78 -3.02 17.18
N ILE A 244 18.30 -1.78 17.34
CA ILE A 244 18.86 -0.81 18.28
C ILE A 244 18.80 -1.31 19.72
N MET A 245 17.88 -2.23 20.01
CA MET A 245 17.83 -2.93 21.29
C MET A 245 19.15 -3.64 21.61
N ILE A 246 19.81 -4.26 20.64
CA ILE A 246 21.11 -4.92 20.79
C ILE A 246 22.19 -3.87 21.12
N ILE A 247 22.13 -2.71 20.49
CA ILE A 247 23.05 -1.59 20.78
C ILE A 247 22.85 -1.11 22.22
N GLY A 248 21.61 -1.01 22.68
CA GLY A 248 21.29 -0.67 24.07
C GLY A 248 22.00 -1.61 25.05
N VAL A 249 21.92 -2.92 24.81
CA VAL A 249 22.64 -3.92 25.62
C VAL A 249 24.17 -3.70 25.59
N MET A 250 24.74 -3.49 24.40
CA MET A 250 26.19 -3.22 24.27
C MET A 250 26.61 -1.97 25.02
N VAL A 251 25.84 -0.89 24.91
CA VAL A 251 26.10 0.37 25.59
C VAL A 251 25.99 0.24 27.11
N ILE A 252 25.05 -0.58 27.60
CA ILE A 252 24.93 -0.88 29.03
C ILE A 252 26.19 -1.56 29.57
N VAL A 253 26.74 -2.51 28.81
CA VAL A 253 28.00 -3.19 29.22
C VAL A 253 29.16 -2.19 29.31
N VAL A 254 29.29 -1.32 28.30
CA VAL A 254 30.33 -0.27 28.30
C VAL A 254 30.11 0.75 29.41
N ALA A 255 28.89 1.28 29.55
CA ALA A 255 28.54 2.29 30.55
C ALA A 255 28.62 1.75 31.96
N GLY A 256 28.13 0.51 32.19
CA GLY A 256 28.19 -0.18 33.47
C GLY A 256 29.61 -0.50 33.92
N GLY A 257 30.50 -0.75 32.94
CA GLY A 257 31.92 -1.04 33.22
C GLY A 257 32.78 0.20 33.47
N ILE A 258 32.51 1.33 32.83
CA ILE A 258 33.48 2.45 32.68
C ILE A 258 33.84 3.15 34.00
N VAL A 259 32.97 3.17 34.99
CA VAL A 259 33.22 3.74 36.33
C VAL A 259 33.44 2.63 37.36
N ALA A 260 32.61 1.60 37.34
CA ALA A 260 32.66 0.48 38.31
C ALA A 260 34.01 -0.30 38.25
N SER A 261 34.64 -0.39 37.06
CA SER A 261 35.95 -1.05 36.89
C SER A 261 37.06 -0.36 37.63
N GLU A 262 37.02 0.95 37.78
CA GLU A 262 38.07 1.71 38.50
C GLU A 262 37.98 1.44 40.02
N PHE A 263 36.75 1.26 40.53
CA PHE A 263 36.58 0.87 41.92
C PHE A 263 37.02 -0.57 42.16
N SER A 264 36.67 -1.49 41.27
CA SER A 264 36.99 -2.91 41.39
C SER A 264 38.50 -3.17 41.20
N GLN A 265 39.18 -2.42 40.39
CA GLN A 265 40.65 -2.54 40.15
C GLN A 265 41.48 -1.67 41.08
N GLY A 266 40.89 -0.83 41.93
CA GLY A 266 41.60 0.02 42.89
C GLY A 266 42.30 1.21 42.23
N THR A 267 42.08 1.46 40.90
CA THR A 267 42.73 2.54 40.12
C THR A 267 42.20 3.93 40.49
N VAL A 268 41.10 4.01 41.23
CA VAL A 268 40.52 5.26 41.80
C VAL A 268 41.58 6.09 42.55
N LYS A 269 42.57 5.44 43.18
CA LYS A 269 43.65 6.13 43.89
C LYS A 269 44.50 7.00 42.97
N PHE A 270 44.78 6.54 41.74
CA PHE A 270 45.53 7.31 40.73
C PHE A 270 44.76 8.50 40.16
N LEU A 271 43.44 8.39 40.13
CA LEU A 271 42.56 9.49 39.74
C LEU A 271 42.52 10.63 40.75
N LEU A 272 42.73 10.30 42.04
CA LEU A 272 42.70 11.27 43.15
C LEU A 272 43.97 12.09 43.24
N VAL A 273 45.11 11.61 42.71
CA VAL A 273 46.40 12.32 42.67
C VAL A 273 46.50 13.34 41.56
N ASN A 274 45.64 13.27 40.54
CA ASN A 274 45.67 14.13 39.39
C ASN A 274 45.00 15.51 39.67
N PRO A 275 45.62 16.65 39.30
CA PRO A 275 45.14 18.02 39.60
C PRO A 275 43.86 18.41 38.84
N VAL A 276 43.23 17.48 38.11
CA VAL A 276 41.99 17.72 37.34
C VAL A 276 40.75 17.63 38.24
N LYS A 277 39.79 18.53 38.06
CA LYS A 277 38.54 18.51 38.81
C LYS A 277 37.75 17.21 38.54
N ARG A 278 37.31 16.51 39.56
CA ARG A 278 36.63 15.20 39.48
C ARG A 278 35.45 15.18 38.52
N TRP A 279 34.65 16.27 38.47
CA TRP A 279 33.52 16.35 37.57
C TRP A 279 33.91 16.32 36.09
N LYS A 280 35.10 16.88 35.71
CA LYS A 280 35.61 16.84 34.34
C LYS A 280 35.92 15.41 33.90
N ILE A 281 36.49 14.61 34.80
CA ILE A 281 36.78 13.19 34.54
C ILE A 281 35.50 12.40 34.34
N LEU A 282 34.49 12.64 35.20
CA LEU A 282 33.19 11.96 35.08
C LEU A 282 32.48 12.33 33.77
N MET A 283 32.51 13.63 33.42
CA MET A 283 31.93 14.09 32.16
C MET A 283 32.64 13.54 30.93
N ALA A 284 33.98 13.43 30.96
CA ALA A 284 34.72 12.81 29.87
C ALA A 284 34.35 11.36 29.66
N LYS A 285 34.18 10.59 30.74
CA LYS A 285 33.71 9.20 30.69
C LYS A 285 32.26 9.08 30.15
N TYR A 286 31.38 9.95 30.64
CA TYR A 286 30.02 10.01 30.12
C TYR A 286 29.99 10.33 28.61
N ALA A 287 30.77 11.33 28.18
CA ALA A 287 30.93 11.66 26.78
C ALA A 287 31.44 10.48 25.95
N THR A 288 32.38 9.69 26.48
CA THR A 288 32.87 8.48 25.80
C THR A 288 31.75 7.47 25.61
N VAL A 289 30.89 7.24 26.61
CA VAL A 289 29.75 6.32 26.52
C VAL A 289 28.76 6.80 25.43
N VAL A 290 28.44 8.09 25.44
CA VAL A 290 27.50 8.68 24.46
C VAL A 290 28.07 8.60 23.05
N ILE A 291 29.36 8.92 22.85
CA ILE A 291 30.02 8.83 21.53
C ILE A 291 30.08 7.36 21.06
N THR A 292 30.36 6.43 21.95
CA THR A 292 30.39 4.99 21.62
C THR A 292 28.99 4.51 21.19
N GLY A 293 27.92 4.91 21.90
CA GLY A 293 26.54 4.60 21.54
C GLY A 293 26.14 5.18 20.17
N LEU A 294 26.56 6.45 19.92
CA LEU A 294 26.34 7.08 18.61
C LEU A 294 27.10 6.33 17.50
N GLY A 295 28.36 5.95 17.77
CA GLY A 295 29.18 5.17 16.83
C GLY A 295 28.54 3.84 16.46
N PHE A 296 28.03 3.08 17.43
CA PHE A 296 27.32 1.82 17.17
C PHE A 296 26.02 2.04 16.40
N THR A 297 25.27 3.09 16.69
CA THR A 297 24.04 3.42 15.96
C THR A 297 24.33 3.79 14.50
N LEU A 298 25.37 4.60 14.24
CA LEU A 298 25.81 4.93 12.89
C LEU A 298 26.31 3.70 12.13
N LEU A 299 27.07 2.84 12.80
CA LEU A 299 27.55 1.59 12.21
C LEU A 299 26.37 0.69 11.82
N LEU A 300 25.37 0.54 12.71
CA LEU A 300 24.15 -0.21 12.41
C LEU A 300 23.43 0.39 11.18
N TYR A 301 23.25 1.71 11.13
CA TYR A 301 22.61 2.40 10.01
C TYR A 301 23.33 2.09 8.68
N ILE A 302 24.65 2.23 8.65
CA ILE A 302 25.46 2.01 7.44
C ILE A 302 25.41 0.52 7.03
N CYS A 303 25.68 -0.39 7.97
CA CYS A 303 25.68 -1.83 7.69
C CYS A 303 24.30 -2.33 7.26
N SER A 304 23.24 -1.89 7.90
CA SER A 304 21.89 -2.31 7.53
C SER A 304 21.48 -1.78 6.15
N GLY A 305 21.89 -0.54 5.80
CA GLY A 305 21.66 0.00 4.46
C GLY A 305 22.40 -0.81 3.38
N ILE A 306 23.67 -1.15 3.62
CA ILE A 306 24.48 -1.97 2.69
C ILE A 306 23.88 -3.38 2.56
N LEU A 307 23.57 -4.04 3.67
CA LEU A 307 22.99 -5.39 3.65
C LEU A 307 21.63 -5.41 2.96
N SER A 308 20.77 -4.42 3.26
CA SER A 308 19.47 -4.30 2.58
C SER A 308 19.63 -4.07 1.07
N ALA A 309 20.66 -3.33 0.63
CA ALA A 309 20.96 -3.14 -0.79
C ALA A 309 21.42 -4.43 -1.47
N ILE A 310 22.24 -5.24 -0.79
CA ILE A 310 22.78 -6.49 -1.36
C ILE A 310 21.69 -7.57 -1.43
N PHE A 311 20.91 -7.75 -0.36
CA PHE A 311 19.95 -8.85 -0.26
C PHE A 311 18.53 -8.49 -0.72
N CYS A 312 18.16 -7.21 -0.66
CA CYS A 312 16.81 -6.71 -0.91
C CYS A 312 16.82 -5.48 -1.82
N GLY A 313 17.64 -5.46 -2.88
CA GLY A 313 17.85 -4.28 -3.74
C GLY A 313 16.61 -3.80 -4.52
N GLU A 314 15.50 -4.54 -4.48
CA GLU A 314 14.24 -4.20 -5.14
C GLU A 314 13.59 -2.98 -4.46
N GLY A 315 13.28 -1.93 -5.24
CA GLY A 315 12.62 -0.72 -4.76
C GLY A 315 13.56 0.32 -4.11
N ILE A 316 14.87 0.24 -4.31
CA ILE A 316 15.81 1.23 -3.75
C ILE A 316 15.56 2.66 -4.26
N GLY A 317 15.02 2.78 -5.48
CA GLY A 317 14.65 4.05 -6.10
C GLY A 317 13.27 4.59 -5.73
N ASP A 318 12.49 3.85 -4.93
CA ASP A 318 11.14 4.28 -4.53
C ASP A 318 11.21 5.54 -3.67
N MET A 319 10.23 6.44 -3.85
CA MET A 319 10.13 7.69 -3.11
C MET A 319 8.95 7.67 -2.15
N ILE A 320 9.04 8.46 -1.10
CA ILE A 320 7.91 8.77 -0.23
C ILE A 320 7.17 9.96 -0.83
N ILE A 321 5.91 9.74 -1.21
CA ILE A 321 5.06 10.81 -1.69
C ILE A 321 4.11 11.18 -0.54
N LYS A 322 4.17 12.44 -0.13
CA LYS A 322 3.31 13.02 0.90
C LYS A 322 2.54 14.18 0.33
N ALA A 323 1.42 14.50 0.95
CA ALA A 323 0.69 15.73 0.65
C ALA A 323 0.46 16.53 1.93
N ASN A 324 0.30 17.81 1.75
CA ASN A 324 -0.13 18.74 2.80
C ASN A 324 -1.02 19.79 2.18
N ASN A 325 -2.26 19.88 2.65
CA ASN A 325 -3.29 20.78 2.13
C ASN A 325 -3.47 20.68 0.60
N GLY A 326 -3.54 19.46 0.08
CA GLY A 326 -3.77 19.19 -1.34
C GLY A 326 -2.56 19.43 -2.26
N LYS A 327 -1.36 19.62 -1.72
CA LYS A 327 -0.12 19.74 -2.50
C LYS A 327 0.77 18.53 -2.23
N ALA A 328 0.95 17.68 -3.24
CA ALA A 328 1.81 16.53 -3.16
C ALA A 328 3.28 16.89 -3.46
N TYR A 329 4.19 16.23 -2.76
CA TYR A 329 5.64 16.34 -2.96
C TYR A 329 6.32 15.00 -2.68
N ALA A 330 7.42 14.73 -3.38
CA ALA A 330 8.24 13.55 -3.16
C ALA A 330 9.39 13.85 -2.21
N THR A 331 9.65 12.94 -1.29
CA THR A 331 10.76 13.01 -0.33
C THR A 331 11.57 11.72 -0.38
N SER A 332 12.89 11.84 -0.20
CA SER A 332 13.76 10.68 -0.14
C SER A 332 13.48 9.85 1.13
N PRO A 333 13.25 8.54 1.01
CA PRO A 333 13.08 7.67 2.17
C PRO A 333 14.30 7.61 3.09
N PHE A 334 15.51 7.90 2.59
CA PHE A 334 16.72 7.97 3.41
C PHE A 334 16.61 8.94 4.58
N LEU A 335 16.02 10.11 4.35
CA LEU A 335 15.78 11.09 5.42
C LEU A 335 14.79 10.59 6.47
N ALA A 336 13.74 9.88 6.03
CA ALA A 336 12.75 9.30 6.93
C ALA A 336 13.36 8.18 7.79
N VAL A 337 14.16 7.30 7.18
CA VAL A 337 14.89 6.25 7.90
C VAL A 337 15.90 6.87 8.87
N LEU A 338 16.67 7.88 8.44
CA LEU A 338 17.60 8.59 9.31
C LEU A 338 16.90 9.22 10.52
N GLY A 339 15.74 9.83 10.31
CA GLY A 339 14.89 10.36 11.39
C GLY A 339 14.46 9.27 12.38
N ARG A 340 14.10 8.08 11.88
CA ARG A 340 13.76 6.93 12.73
C ARG A 340 14.93 6.49 13.59
N TYR A 341 16.14 6.37 13.00
CA TYR A 341 17.35 6.04 13.73
C TYR A 341 17.75 7.13 14.74
N ALA A 342 17.56 8.40 14.40
CA ALA A 342 17.81 9.51 15.32
C ALA A 342 16.87 9.48 16.54
N LEU A 343 15.59 9.15 16.35
CA LEU A 343 14.65 8.94 17.44
C LEU A 343 15.06 7.74 18.32
N SER A 344 15.41 6.63 17.69
CA SER A 344 15.88 5.43 18.42
C SER A 344 17.19 5.68 19.15
N TRP A 345 18.05 6.59 18.65
CA TRP A 345 19.27 6.99 19.37
C TRP A 345 18.99 7.72 20.69
N ILE A 346 17.84 8.45 20.78
CA ILE A 346 17.41 9.09 22.04
C ILE A 346 17.17 8.01 23.11
N GLU A 347 16.58 6.89 22.73
CA GLU A 347 16.42 5.73 23.63
C GLU A 347 17.76 5.22 24.15
N VAL A 348 18.72 5.01 23.25
CA VAL A 348 20.10 4.59 23.62
C VAL A 348 20.75 5.62 24.55
N LEU A 349 20.53 6.91 24.34
CA LEU A 349 21.05 7.98 25.18
C LEU A 349 20.47 7.91 26.61
N VAL A 350 19.17 7.72 26.75
CA VAL A 350 18.50 7.57 28.06
C VAL A 350 19.07 6.37 28.80
N ILE A 351 19.14 5.20 28.12
CA ILE A 351 19.65 3.96 28.69
C ILE A 351 21.12 4.12 29.10
N SER A 352 21.95 4.74 28.27
CA SER A 352 23.37 4.99 28.56
C SER A 352 23.53 5.87 29.79
N THR A 353 22.70 6.89 29.94
CA THR A 353 22.74 7.79 31.11
C THR A 353 22.34 7.05 32.39
N MET A 354 21.27 6.25 32.34
CA MET A 354 20.84 5.43 33.49
C MET A 354 21.92 4.41 33.88
N SER A 355 22.45 3.67 32.90
CA SER A 355 23.49 2.66 33.16
C SER A 355 24.78 3.29 33.68
N PHE A 356 25.18 4.48 33.17
CA PHE A 356 26.30 5.23 33.67
C PHE A 356 26.10 5.69 35.15
N ALA A 357 24.90 6.17 35.49
CA ALA A 357 24.55 6.55 36.86
C ALA A 357 24.64 5.34 37.81
N ILE A 358 24.10 4.19 37.37
CA ILE A 358 24.20 2.93 38.14
C ILE A 358 25.68 2.54 38.33
N SER A 359 26.51 2.66 37.27
CA SER A 359 27.95 2.37 37.33
C SER A 359 28.68 3.25 38.33
N ALA A 360 28.29 4.50 38.49
CA ALA A 360 28.87 5.43 39.43
C ALA A 360 28.54 5.09 40.91
N LEU A 361 27.38 4.45 41.13
CA LEU A 361 26.92 4.03 42.45
C LEU A 361 27.45 2.67 42.86
N MET A 362 27.69 1.77 41.91
CA MET A 362 28.09 0.40 42.16
C MET A 362 29.62 0.26 42.17
N ARG A 363 30.14 -0.52 43.12
CA ARG A 363 31.58 -0.79 43.23
C ARG A 363 32.04 -2.06 42.52
N SER A 364 31.12 -2.78 41.90
CA SER A 364 31.42 -4.00 41.14
C SER A 364 30.81 -3.94 39.72
N VAL A 365 31.60 -4.31 38.72
CA VAL A 365 31.18 -4.30 37.32
C VAL A 365 30.01 -5.26 37.04
N PRO A 366 30.05 -6.52 37.50
CA PRO A 366 28.94 -7.45 37.25
C PRO A 366 27.60 -6.95 37.80
N LEU A 367 27.62 -6.31 38.98
CA LEU A 367 26.43 -5.78 39.61
C LEU A 367 25.89 -4.57 38.83
N ALA A 368 26.76 -3.66 38.39
CA ALA A 368 26.35 -2.49 37.62
C ALA A 368 25.73 -2.87 36.26
N VAL A 369 26.37 -3.80 35.54
CA VAL A 369 25.87 -4.31 34.28
C VAL A 369 24.56 -5.10 34.46
N GLY A 370 24.50 -5.98 35.50
CA GLY A 370 23.31 -6.79 35.79
C GLY A 370 22.08 -5.92 36.11
N VAL A 371 22.23 -4.92 36.98
CA VAL A 371 21.14 -3.99 37.30
C VAL A 371 20.74 -3.14 36.08
N GLY A 372 21.72 -2.68 35.30
CA GLY A 372 21.44 -1.94 34.06
C GLY A 372 20.65 -2.75 33.05
N LEU A 373 21.06 -4.01 32.80
CA LEU A 373 20.32 -4.93 31.89
C LEU A 373 18.93 -5.26 32.44
N PHE A 374 18.79 -5.54 33.71
CA PHE A 374 17.49 -5.80 34.31
C PHE A 374 16.55 -4.62 34.16
N THR A 375 17.02 -3.42 34.45
CA THR A 375 16.19 -2.18 34.30
C THR A 375 15.77 -1.98 32.86
N TYR A 376 16.65 -2.21 31.89
CA TYR A 376 16.36 -2.08 30.48
C TYR A 376 15.32 -3.09 29.99
N LEU A 377 15.53 -4.38 30.30
CA LEU A 377 14.61 -5.44 29.89
C LEU A 377 13.25 -5.32 30.58
N ALA A 378 13.22 -4.99 31.86
CA ALA A 378 11.98 -4.74 32.59
C ALA A 378 11.23 -3.54 31.99
N GLY A 379 11.93 -2.44 31.68
CA GLY A 379 11.33 -1.28 31.04
C GLY A 379 10.65 -1.61 29.72
N ASN A 380 11.33 -2.34 28.82
CA ASN A 380 10.75 -2.80 27.56
C ASN A 380 9.54 -3.72 27.75
N LEU A 381 9.58 -4.63 28.74
CA LEU A 381 8.46 -5.50 29.08
C LEU A 381 7.24 -4.69 29.56
N PHE A 382 7.46 -3.67 30.40
CA PHE A 382 6.37 -2.80 30.88
C PHE A 382 5.73 -2.04 29.73
N VAL A 383 6.52 -1.42 28.82
CA VAL A 383 6.00 -0.70 27.65
C VAL A 383 5.15 -1.62 26.77
N THR A 384 5.64 -2.84 26.50
CA THR A 384 4.91 -3.83 25.69
C THR A 384 3.59 -4.26 26.35
N LEU A 385 3.61 -4.39 27.68
CA LEU A 385 2.43 -4.80 28.47
C LEU A 385 1.38 -3.69 28.53
N PHE A 386 1.79 -2.42 28.68
CA PHE A 386 0.88 -1.27 28.66
C PHE A 386 0.25 -1.10 27.28
N ALA A 387 1.04 -1.21 26.20
CA ALA A 387 0.52 -1.18 24.83
C ALA A 387 -0.47 -2.32 24.56
N ALA A 388 -0.21 -3.53 25.09
CA ALA A 388 -1.13 -4.68 24.96
C ALA A 388 -2.44 -4.51 25.76
N LEU A 389 -2.43 -3.70 26.82
CA LEU A 389 -3.60 -3.41 27.65
C LEU A 389 -4.40 -2.19 27.13
N GLY A 390 -3.93 -1.52 26.06
CA GLY A 390 -4.58 -0.33 25.51
C GLY A 390 -4.60 0.86 26.48
N LEU A 391 -3.61 0.97 27.34
CA LEU A 391 -3.43 2.04 28.32
C LEU A 391 -2.41 3.07 27.79
N ASP A 392 -2.60 3.50 26.52
CA ASP A 392 -1.79 4.55 25.86
C ASP A 392 -2.15 5.96 26.36
#